data_f78039ec1c924ab25842f2ff7dd975e7
#
_entry.id   f78039ec1c924ab25842f2ff7dd975e7
#
_cell.length_a   1.000
_cell.length_b   1.000
_cell.length_c   1.000
_cell.angle_alpha   90.00
_cell.angle_beta   90.00
_cell.angle_gamma   90.00
#
_symmetry.space_group_name_H-M   'P 1'
#
loop_
_entity.id
_entity.type
_entity.pdbx_description
1 polymer ?
#
loop_
_entity_poly.entity_id
_entity_poly.type
_entity_poly.pdbx_seq_one_letter_code
_entity_poly.pdbx_strand_id
1 'polypeptide(L)'
;MTNRKNALTEKVFILGVDGLDPRFSKKMLREGKMPNLQKFIDRGSCREDLVLLGGHPTVTPPMWTTLACGCGSNVHGIIAFNRIGSEIDKMTFNFDSRNCEAEPIWNVLVENGIKTAVFHWPGNAWPPTSDSENLIVCDGSTPGGLGMGAASLSQEFCVVADEKIETVTFAPSATADLDKACVIKAEDIPTVGGQDLAGSLRDLNGFEYSNIIMGEQDGAAAVNGDDRFSLGLSPVKAPHGWEYEIPADAKEFTLVLCKGLIRRPALILKNENGIYDRVALYKNKKAAEPFVVLEKGVMTGQIYDQAVSGDGVYKDANYNMKVLDMKEDGSHVEIFISNGMDMHADFIFQPSSLFYEL
;
A
#
# COMPACT_ATOMS: atom_id res chain seq x y z
N MET A 1 2.37 -1.71 -42.44
CA MET A 1 3.18 -2.83 -41.87
C MET A 1 4.62 -2.52 -42.11
N THR A 2 5.33 -2.03 -41.12
CA THR A 2 6.77 -1.77 -41.17
C THR A 2 7.51 -3.08 -41.36
N ASN A 3 8.47 -3.06 -42.24
CA ASN A 3 9.25 -4.26 -42.67
C ASN A 3 10.15 -4.72 -41.51
N ARG A 4 9.67 -5.61 -40.63
CA ARG A 4 10.39 -6.16 -39.47
C ARG A 4 11.46 -7.20 -39.84
N LYS A 5 11.92 -7.22 -41.09
CA LYS A 5 12.86 -8.25 -41.59
C LYS A 5 14.20 -8.30 -40.84
N ASN A 6 14.51 -7.28 -40.01
CA ASN A 6 15.78 -7.22 -39.26
C ASN A 6 15.55 -7.11 -37.73
N ALA A 7 14.37 -7.40 -37.21
CA ALA A 7 14.18 -7.41 -35.78
C ALA A 7 14.94 -8.57 -35.14
N LEU A 8 15.75 -8.29 -34.12
CA LEU A 8 16.52 -9.30 -33.37
C LEU A 8 15.63 -10.18 -32.49
N THR A 9 14.44 -9.70 -32.15
CA THR A 9 13.45 -10.39 -31.30
C THR A 9 12.03 -9.91 -31.60
N GLU A 10 11.05 -10.74 -31.30
CA GLU A 10 9.62 -10.42 -31.44
C GLU A 10 9.08 -9.71 -30.19
N LYS A 11 9.69 -9.93 -29.03
CA LYS A 11 9.25 -9.42 -27.74
C LYS A 11 10.42 -8.90 -26.92
N VAL A 12 10.20 -7.78 -26.23
CA VAL A 12 11.16 -7.21 -25.28
C VAL A 12 10.45 -7.07 -23.93
N PHE A 13 11.12 -7.49 -22.88
CA PHE A 13 10.68 -7.29 -21.50
C PHE A 13 11.75 -6.50 -20.76
N ILE A 14 11.37 -5.38 -20.16
CA ILE A 14 12.24 -4.52 -19.36
C ILE A 14 11.79 -4.60 -17.92
N LEU A 15 12.66 -5.07 -17.04
CA LEU A 15 12.43 -5.10 -15.59
C LEU A 15 13.34 -4.07 -14.93
N GLY A 16 12.75 -3.03 -14.34
CA GLY A 16 13.44 -2.08 -13.49
C GLY A 16 13.33 -2.50 -12.02
N VAL A 17 14.42 -2.34 -11.28
CA VAL A 17 14.45 -2.58 -9.82
C VAL A 17 14.98 -1.33 -9.15
N ASP A 18 14.09 -0.61 -8.45
CA ASP A 18 14.47 0.60 -7.73
C ASP A 18 15.40 0.27 -6.55
N GLY A 19 16.34 1.16 -6.26
CA GLY A 19 17.26 0.99 -5.13
C GLY A 19 18.24 -0.19 -5.23
N LEU A 20 18.41 -0.81 -6.39
CA LEU A 20 19.35 -1.91 -6.57
C LEU A 20 20.81 -1.42 -6.49
N ASP A 21 21.38 -1.38 -5.29
CA ASP A 21 22.77 -0.94 -5.05
C ASP A 21 23.77 -1.93 -5.67
N PRO A 22 24.66 -1.46 -6.56
CA PRO A 22 25.64 -2.33 -7.25
C PRO A 22 26.62 -3.00 -6.28
N ARG A 23 27.02 -2.34 -5.20
CA ARG A 23 27.99 -2.87 -4.23
C ARG A 23 27.34 -4.00 -3.41
N PHE A 24 26.08 -3.79 -3.00
CA PHE A 24 25.30 -4.81 -2.30
C PHE A 24 25.04 -6.01 -3.22
N SER A 25 24.59 -5.76 -4.45
CA SER A 25 24.33 -6.81 -5.44
C SER A 25 25.57 -7.65 -5.74
N LYS A 26 26.73 -7.02 -5.95
CA LYS A 26 28.01 -7.73 -6.13
C LYS A 26 28.39 -8.58 -4.91
N LYS A 27 28.14 -8.08 -3.70
CA LYS A 27 28.35 -8.86 -2.47
C LYS A 27 27.45 -10.09 -2.44
N MET A 28 26.16 -9.94 -2.69
CA MET A 28 25.20 -11.04 -2.69
C MET A 28 25.47 -12.07 -3.81
N LEU A 29 25.88 -11.62 -4.97
CA LEU A 29 26.32 -12.52 -6.06
C LEU A 29 27.52 -13.36 -5.64
N ARG A 30 28.57 -12.74 -5.07
CA ARG A 30 29.76 -13.48 -4.57
C ARG A 30 29.43 -14.49 -3.46
N GLU A 31 28.42 -14.19 -2.65
CA GLU A 31 27.94 -15.07 -1.58
C GLU A 31 26.93 -16.14 -2.10
N GLY A 32 26.65 -16.18 -3.41
CA GLY A 32 25.70 -17.11 -4.02
C GLY A 32 24.23 -16.87 -3.63
N LYS A 33 23.91 -15.72 -3.04
CA LYS A 33 22.56 -15.38 -2.56
C LYS A 33 21.63 -14.80 -3.63
N MET A 34 22.15 -14.53 -4.84
CA MET A 34 21.37 -14.05 -5.98
C MET A 34 21.54 -14.97 -7.20
N PRO A 35 21.17 -16.26 -7.11
CA PRO A 35 21.47 -17.25 -8.15
C PRO A 35 20.73 -16.95 -9.47
N ASN A 36 19.58 -16.32 -9.42
CA ASN A 36 18.84 -15.97 -10.62
C ASN A 36 19.46 -14.76 -11.33
N LEU A 37 19.90 -13.75 -10.61
CA LEU A 37 20.65 -12.63 -11.20
C LEU A 37 21.96 -13.13 -11.83
N GLN A 38 22.67 -14.06 -11.17
CA GLN A 38 23.87 -14.69 -11.74
C GLN A 38 23.56 -15.35 -13.08
N LYS A 39 22.45 -16.09 -13.21
CA LYS A 39 22.05 -16.71 -14.49
C LYS A 39 21.80 -15.68 -15.61
N PHE A 40 21.26 -14.49 -15.28
CA PHE A 40 21.11 -13.41 -16.26
C PHE A 40 22.48 -12.87 -16.70
N ILE A 41 23.40 -12.68 -15.75
CA ILE A 41 24.76 -12.22 -16.03
C ILE A 41 25.50 -13.23 -16.92
N ASP A 42 25.43 -14.53 -16.61
CA ASP A 42 26.12 -15.61 -17.33
C ASP A 42 25.61 -15.79 -18.76
N ARG A 43 24.37 -15.44 -19.05
CA ARG A 43 23.70 -15.64 -20.35
C ARG A 43 23.59 -14.37 -21.18
N GLY A 44 23.73 -13.22 -20.55
CA GLY A 44 23.48 -11.92 -21.15
C GLY A 44 24.75 -11.06 -21.21
N SER A 45 24.55 -9.78 -21.29
CA SER A 45 25.58 -8.76 -21.19
C SER A 45 25.27 -7.82 -20.02
N CYS A 46 26.26 -7.56 -19.20
CA CYS A 46 26.17 -6.59 -18.15
C CYS A 46 27.47 -5.80 -18.01
N ARG A 47 27.39 -4.63 -17.41
CA ARG A 47 28.58 -3.91 -17.01
C ARG A 47 29.23 -4.62 -15.82
N GLU A 48 30.54 -4.67 -15.79
CA GLU A 48 31.29 -5.28 -14.68
C GLU A 48 31.03 -4.58 -13.34
N ASP A 49 30.80 -3.26 -13.37
CA ASP A 49 30.51 -2.46 -12.19
C ASP A 49 29.03 -2.50 -11.78
N LEU A 50 28.13 -3.02 -12.62
CA LEU A 50 26.67 -3.04 -12.45
C LEU A 50 26.05 -1.64 -12.27
N VAL A 51 26.73 -0.59 -12.70
CA VAL A 51 26.28 0.79 -12.54
C VAL A 51 25.49 1.25 -13.76
N LEU A 52 24.38 1.93 -13.55
CA LEU A 52 23.62 2.58 -14.61
C LEU A 52 24.40 3.78 -15.16
N LEU A 53 24.46 3.90 -16.47
CA LEU A 53 25.12 5.03 -17.15
C LEU A 53 24.21 6.26 -17.20
N GLY A 54 24.80 7.43 -17.01
CA GLY A 54 24.15 8.72 -17.29
C GLY A 54 23.15 9.21 -16.25
N GLY A 55 22.94 8.44 -15.18
CA GLY A 55 21.95 8.80 -14.17
C GLY A 55 22.52 9.70 -13.09
N HIS A 56 22.24 10.99 -13.16
CA HIS A 56 22.49 11.96 -12.10
C HIS A 56 21.34 12.98 -12.04
N PRO A 57 20.87 13.34 -10.83
CA PRO A 57 21.21 12.76 -9.52
C PRO A 57 20.67 11.32 -9.36
N THR A 58 21.28 10.54 -8.45
CA THR A 58 20.93 9.13 -8.20
C THR A 58 19.71 9.02 -7.28
N VAL A 59 18.60 9.58 -7.70
CA VAL A 59 17.29 9.51 -7.05
C VAL A 59 16.24 9.02 -8.04
N THR A 60 15.15 8.47 -7.54
CA THR A 60 14.17 7.73 -8.35
C THR A 60 13.66 8.49 -9.57
N PRO A 61 13.02 9.68 -9.49
CA PRO A 61 12.42 10.28 -10.67
C PRO A 61 13.44 10.62 -11.77
N PRO A 62 14.60 11.27 -11.50
CA PRO A 62 15.61 11.52 -12.53
C PRO A 62 16.15 10.26 -13.18
N MET A 63 16.41 9.21 -12.38
CA MET A 63 16.99 7.97 -12.89
C MET A 63 16.02 7.21 -13.79
N TRP A 64 14.79 7.03 -13.36
CA TRP A 64 13.77 6.34 -14.13
C TRP A 64 13.38 7.11 -15.39
N THR A 65 13.36 8.46 -15.32
CA THR A 65 13.15 9.29 -16.50
C THR A 65 14.32 9.17 -17.48
N THR A 66 15.57 9.16 -16.99
CA THR A 66 16.76 8.89 -17.82
C THR A 66 16.66 7.54 -18.54
N LEU A 67 16.21 6.49 -17.85
CA LEU A 67 16.00 5.17 -18.47
C LEU A 67 14.92 5.19 -19.55
N ALA A 68 13.84 5.91 -19.32
CA ALA A 68 12.72 5.99 -20.24
C ALA A 68 13.03 6.83 -21.51
N CYS A 69 13.76 7.93 -21.34
CA CYS A 69 14.01 8.88 -22.43
C CYS A 69 15.38 8.70 -23.10
N GLY A 70 16.29 7.94 -22.49
CA GLY A 70 17.65 7.77 -23.01
C GLY A 70 18.53 9.03 -22.97
N CYS A 71 18.14 10.05 -22.19
CA CYS A 71 18.86 11.31 -22.04
C CYS A 71 19.00 11.73 -20.56
N GLY A 72 19.91 12.64 -20.29
CA GLY A 72 20.17 13.09 -18.91
C GLY A 72 19.18 14.14 -18.41
N SER A 73 19.26 14.42 -17.11
CA SER A 73 18.38 15.37 -16.41
C SER A 73 18.39 16.79 -16.98
N ASN A 74 19.48 17.18 -17.60
CA ASN A 74 19.60 18.47 -18.29
C ASN A 74 18.79 18.56 -19.60
N VAL A 75 18.29 17.44 -20.11
CA VAL A 75 17.45 17.37 -21.31
C VAL A 75 15.99 17.12 -20.93
N HIS A 76 15.72 16.13 -20.06
CA HIS A 76 14.35 15.81 -19.68
C HIS A 76 13.79 16.68 -18.53
N GLY A 77 14.61 17.53 -17.90
CA GLY A 77 14.15 18.52 -16.91
C GLY A 77 13.87 17.99 -15.50
N ILE A 78 13.87 16.67 -15.30
CA ILE A 78 13.58 16.05 -14.01
C ILE A 78 14.87 15.89 -13.20
N ILE A 79 15.02 16.66 -12.12
CA ILE A 79 16.26 16.73 -11.34
C ILE A 79 16.13 16.27 -9.88
N ALA A 80 14.90 16.11 -9.37
CA ALA A 80 14.62 15.76 -7.99
C ALA A 80 13.24 15.09 -7.85
N PHE A 81 12.89 14.66 -6.64
CA PHE A 81 11.52 14.18 -6.33
C PHE A 81 10.46 15.27 -6.52
N ASN A 82 10.81 16.50 -6.18
CA ASN A 82 9.88 17.61 -6.19
C ASN A 82 10.32 18.69 -7.18
N ARG A 83 9.35 19.37 -7.74
CA ARG A 83 9.52 20.61 -8.50
C ARG A 83 8.88 21.74 -7.72
N ILE A 84 9.62 22.83 -7.55
CA ILE A 84 9.07 24.08 -7.03
C ILE A 84 8.36 24.76 -8.19
N GLY A 85 7.08 25.06 -8.03
CA GLY A 85 6.30 25.79 -8.99
C GLY A 85 6.70 27.28 -9.06
N SER A 86 5.89 28.08 -9.75
CA SER A 86 6.07 29.54 -9.80
C SER A 86 5.93 30.22 -8.43
N GLU A 87 5.26 29.55 -7.49
CA GLU A 87 5.07 29.97 -6.12
C GLU A 87 5.79 28.97 -5.21
N ILE A 88 6.57 29.48 -4.27
CA ILE A 88 7.49 28.69 -3.42
C ILE A 88 6.75 27.69 -2.51
N ASP A 89 5.48 27.93 -2.25
CA ASP A 89 4.56 27.11 -1.48
C ASP A 89 3.83 26.04 -2.29
N LYS A 90 3.98 26.08 -3.62
CA LYS A 90 3.38 25.08 -4.54
C LYS A 90 4.44 24.09 -5.02
N MET A 91 4.70 23.09 -4.18
CA MET A 91 5.59 22.00 -4.52
C MET A 91 4.78 20.86 -5.15
N THR A 92 5.21 20.37 -6.32
CA THR A 92 4.63 19.23 -6.99
C THR A 92 5.62 18.09 -7.11
N PHE A 93 5.13 16.85 -7.14
CA PHE A 93 5.97 15.68 -7.35
C PHE A 93 6.36 15.53 -8.83
N ASN A 94 7.62 15.20 -9.07
CA ASN A 94 8.15 14.90 -10.40
C ASN A 94 7.85 13.47 -10.87
N PHE A 95 6.71 12.93 -10.45
CA PHE A 95 6.14 11.70 -10.99
C PHE A 95 5.11 11.97 -12.11
N ASP A 96 4.74 13.22 -12.30
CA ASP A 96 3.84 13.65 -13.37
C ASP A 96 4.59 13.69 -14.69
N SER A 97 4.14 12.91 -15.68
CA SER A 97 4.76 12.84 -17.01
C SER A 97 4.82 14.17 -17.74
N ARG A 98 3.87 15.07 -17.44
CA ARG A 98 3.79 16.41 -18.03
C ARG A 98 4.94 17.32 -17.61
N ASN A 99 5.68 16.96 -16.58
CA ASN A 99 6.89 17.67 -16.16
C ASN A 99 8.13 17.25 -16.96
N CYS A 100 8.06 16.14 -17.71
CA CYS A 100 9.17 15.64 -18.51
C CYS A 100 9.21 16.37 -19.87
N GLU A 101 10.36 16.95 -20.21
CA GLU A 101 10.59 17.68 -21.46
C GLU A 101 11.12 16.79 -22.60
N ALA A 102 11.33 15.50 -22.32
CA ALA A 102 11.82 14.53 -23.30
C ALA A 102 10.81 13.41 -23.54
N GLU A 103 10.78 12.91 -24.76
CA GLU A 103 9.86 11.85 -25.14
C GLU A 103 10.31 10.48 -24.61
N PRO A 104 9.41 9.73 -23.95
CA PRO A 104 9.73 8.39 -23.49
C PRO A 104 9.67 7.35 -24.60
N ILE A 105 10.46 6.32 -24.47
CA ILE A 105 10.61 5.26 -25.48
C ILE A 105 9.28 4.58 -25.86
N TRP A 106 8.35 4.47 -24.95
CA TRP A 106 7.04 3.85 -25.24
C TRP A 106 6.21 4.67 -26.22
N ASN A 107 6.29 6.01 -26.20
CA ASN A 107 5.64 6.83 -27.20
C ASN A 107 6.24 6.57 -28.60
N VAL A 108 7.56 6.57 -28.69
CA VAL A 108 8.27 6.26 -29.96
C VAL A 108 7.89 4.87 -30.48
N LEU A 109 7.76 3.87 -29.60
CA LEU A 109 7.39 2.52 -29.98
C LEU A 109 5.96 2.46 -30.53
N VAL A 110 4.99 3.07 -29.83
CA VAL A 110 3.58 3.01 -30.26
C VAL A 110 3.31 3.81 -31.52
N GLU A 111 4.02 4.92 -31.75
CA GLU A 111 3.98 5.68 -33.01
C GLU A 111 4.48 4.85 -34.21
N ASN A 112 5.35 3.89 -33.93
CA ASN A 112 5.80 2.93 -34.94
C ASN A 112 4.96 1.64 -34.96
N GLY A 113 3.76 1.66 -34.37
CA GLY A 113 2.79 0.57 -34.38
C GLY A 113 3.20 -0.65 -33.53
N ILE A 114 4.09 -0.45 -32.55
CA ILE A 114 4.54 -1.51 -31.64
C ILE A 114 3.67 -1.44 -30.38
N LYS A 115 2.94 -2.51 -30.09
CA LYS A 115 2.19 -2.62 -28.84
C LYS A 115 3.14 -2.58 -27.66
N THR A 116 2.88 -1.67 -26.73
CA THR A 116 3.74 -1.42 -25.57
C THR A 116 2.90 -1.34 -24.31
N ALA A 117 3.33 -1.99 -23.25
CA ALA A 117 2.73 -1.94 -21.93
C ALA A 117 3.74 -1.43 -20.91
N VAL A 118 3.32 -0.48 -20.09
CA VAL A 118 4.12 0.15 -19.03
C VAL A 118 3.39 -0.05 -17.71
N PHE A 119 4.06 -0.72 -16.76
CA PHE A 119 3.52 -1.00 -15.44
C PHE A 119 4.42 -0.41 -14.37
N HIS A 120 3.84 0.39 -13.48
CA HIS A 120 4.51 0.92 -12.28
C HIS A 120 5.89 1.55 -12.57
N TRP A 121 6.00 2.29 -13.67
CA TRP A 121 7.21 3.00 -14.01
C TRP A 121 7.27 4.33 -13.25
N PRO A 122 8.18 4.50 -12.28
CA PRO A 122 8.23 5.70 -11.46
C PRO A 122 8.71 6.91 -12.28
N GLY A 123 7.89 7.92 -12.36
CA GLY A 123 8.21 9.12 -13.15
C GLY A 123 7.32 9.23 -14.37
N ASN A 124 7.81 9.54 -15.51
CA ASN A 124 7.17 10.02 -16.72
C ASN A 124 6.18 9.06 -17.45
N ALA A 125 5.60 8.06 -16.78
CA ALA A 125 4.59 7.20 -17.37
C ALA A 125 3.15 7.71 -17.21
N TRP A 126 2.86 8.44 -16.13
CA TRP A 126 1.52 8.88 -15.82
C TRP A 126 1.41 10.41 -15.60
N PRO A 127 0.32 11.09 -16.09
CA PRO A 127 -0.64 10.54 -17.04
C PRO A 127 0.01 10.18 -18.37
N PRO A 128 -0.58 9.24 -19.15
CA PRO A 128 -0.05 8.89 -20.47
C PRO A 128 0.05 10.12 -21.38
N THR A 129 1.15 10.23 -22.12
CA THR A 129 1.40 11.35 -23.05
C THR A 129 1.17 10.97 -24.52
N SER A 130 0.66 9.76 -24.76
CA SER A 130 0.22 9.29 -26.09
C SER A 130 -1.18 8.70 -25.99
N ASP A 131 -2.04 9.03 -26.95
CA ASP A 131 -3.41 8.49 -27.08
C ASP A 131 -3.48 7.24 -27.97
N SER A 132 -2.32 6.63 -28.27
CA SER A 132 -2.26 5.45 -29.13
C SER A 132 -2.96 4.25 -28.49
N GLU A 133 -3.83 3.58 -29.25
CA GLU A 133 -4.44 2.30 -28.86
C GLU A 133 -3.41 1.17 -28.63
N ASN A 134 -2.19 1.35 -29.08
CA ASN A 134 -1.10 0.42 -28.85
C ASN A 134 -0.41 0.63 -27.51
N LEU A 135 -0.74 1.68 -26.73
CA LEU A 135 -0.17 1.97 -25.43
C LEU A 135 -1.09 1.48 -24.31
N ILE A 136 -0.54 0.68 -23.44
CA ILE A 136 -1.15 0.28 -22.17
C ILE A 136 -0.32 0.86 -21.04
N VAL A 137 -0.93 1.62 -20.13
CA VAL A 137 -0.27 2.14 -18.94
C VAL A 137 -1.08 1.78 -17.70
N CYS A 138 -0.42 1.21 -16.72
CA CYS A 138 -0.95 0.96 -15.39
C CYS A 138 0.00 1.59 -14.38
N ASP A 139 -0.34 2.76 -13.88
CA ASP A 139 0.57 3.42 -12.93
C ASP A 139 -0.07 4.50 -12.08
N GLY A 140 -1.15 4.97 -12.13
CA GLY A 140 -1.71 5.96 -11.21
C GLY A 140 -0.75 6.89 -10.48
N SER A 141 0.36 7.26 -11.11
CA SER A 141 1.38 8.22 -10.64
C SER A 141 2.41 7.75 -9.62
N THR A 142 2.23 6.62 -8.95
CA THR A 142 3.27 6.10 -8.05
C THR A 142 3.15 4.61 -7.84
N PRO A 143 4.29 3.91 -7.71
CA PRO A 143 4.27 2.51 -7.27
C PRO A 143 3.51 2.41 -5.96
N GLY A 144 2.53 1.54 -5.90
CA GLY A 144 1.61 1.39 -4.76
C GLY A 144 2.25 1.09 -3.40
N GLY A 145 3.56 0.84 -3.38
CA GLY A 145 4.30 0.55 -2.14
C GLY A 145 4.60 1.75 -1.25
N LEU A 146 4.41 2.97 -1.72
CA LEU A 146 4.74 4.18 -0.93
C LEU A 146 3.52 4.85 -0.30
N GLY A 147 2.35 4.24 -0.36
CA GLY A 147 1.12 4.82 0.21
C GLY A 147 0.67 6.13 -0.44
N MET A 148 1.31 6.52 -1.53
CA MET A 148 1.00 7.75 -2.28
C MET A 148 0.21 7.47 -3.55
N GLY A 149 -0.16 6.22 -3.82
CA GLY A 149 -0.98 5.83 -4.97
C GLY A 149 -2.39 6.39 -4.86
N ALA A 150 -2.91 6.93 -5.95
CA ALA A 150 -4.26 7.49 -6.01
C ALA A 150 -5.36 6.47 -5.66
N ALA A 151 -5.07 5.19 -5.82
CA ALA A 151 -5.98 4.08 -5.48
C ALA A 151 -5.83 3.57 -4.05
N SER A 152 -4.86 4.09 -3.26
CA SER A 152 -4.65 3.65 -1.89
C SER A 152 -5.67 4.26 -0.94
N LEU A 153 -6.35 3.42 -0.17
CA LEU A 153 -7.32 3.83 0.85
C LEU A 153 -6.72 3.82 2.26
N SER A 154 -5.66 3.04 2.49
CA SER A 154 -5.05 2.91 3.81
C SER A 154 -3.54 2.98 3.73
N GLN A 155 -2.94 3.32 4.87
CA GLN A 155 -1.50 3.30 5.08
C GLN A 155 -1.10 2.41 6.27
N GLU A 156 -2.08 1.78 6.90
CA GLU A 156 -1.84 0.84 7.99
C GLU A 156 -1.26 -0.45 7.43
N PHE A 157 -0.12 -0.86 7.99
CA PHE A 157 0.55 -2.12 7.62
C PHE A 157 0.48 -3.17 8.72
N CYS A 158 0.08 -2.78 9.91
CA CYS A 158 -0.03 -3.67 11.05
C CYS A 158 -1.15 -3.21 11.98
N VAL A 159 -1.85 -4.16 12.56
CA VAL A 159 -2.77 -3.94 13.69
C VAL A 159 -2.30 -4.79 14.85
N VAL A 160 -2.21 -4.16 16.02
CA VAL A 160 -1.91 -4.82 17.28
C VAL A 160 -3.14 -4.75 18.17
N ALA A 161 -3.63 -5.92 18.59
CA ALA A 161 -4.64 -6.04 19.63
C ALA A 161 -3.99 -6.63 20.90
N ASP A 162 -4.14 -5.94 22.04
CA ASP A 162 -3.53 -6.37 23.31
C ASP A 162 -4.42 -5.99 24.49
N GLU A 163 -4.47 -6.85 25.51
CA GLU A 163 -5.21 -6.60 26.77
C GLU A 163 -4.66 -5.43 27.59
N LYS A 164 -3.40 -5.05 27.36
CA LYS A 164 -2.75 -3.92 28.04
C LYS A 164 -3.08 -2.57 27.44
N ILE A 165 -3.76 -2.56 26.28
CA ILE A 165 -4.17 -1.31 25.64
C ILE A 165 -5.41 -0.79 26.34
N GLU A 166 -5.25 0.28 27.11
CA GLU A 166 -6.34 0.93 27.85
C GLU A 166 -6.99 2.06 27.06
N THR A 167 -6.22 2.73 26.21
CA THR A 167 -6.68 3.87 25.41
C THR A 167 -6.19 3.77 23.98
N VAL A 168 -6.94 4.34 23.06
CA VAL A 168 -6.55 4.52 21.66
C VAL A 168 -6.65 5.98 21.29
N THR A 169 -5.62 6.53 20.70
CA THR A 169 -5.59 7.90 20.22
C THR A 169 -5.88 7.94 18.74
N PHE A 170 -6.81 8.77 18.36
CA PHE A 170 -7.13 9.08 16.97
C PHE A 170 -6.66 10.50 16.65
N ALA A 171 -5.92 10.67 15.58
CA ALA A 171 -5.49 11.98 15.12
C ALA A 171 -5.84 12.18 13.64
N PRO A 172 -5.98 13.43 13.19
CA PRO A 172 -6.21 13.72 11.79
C PRO A 172 -5.12 13.12 10.92
N SER A 173 -5.51 12.33 9.91
CA SER A 173 -4.58 11.56 9.09
C SER A 173 -3.62 12.42 8.24
N ALA A 174 -3.97 13.69 8.01
CA ALA A 174 -3.20 14.54 7.11
C ALA A 174 -1.95 15.17 7.76
N THR A 175 -1.88 15.28 9.09
CA THR A 175 -0.86 16.11 9.74
C THR A 175 -0.24 15.50 10.98
N ALA A 176 -0.72 14.36 11.48
CA ALA A 176 -0.38 13.89 12.83
C ALA A 176 -0.47 15.03 13.87
N ASP A 177 -1.43 15.95 13.70
CA ASP A 177 -1.60 17.14 14.53
C ASP A 177 -2.17 16.69 15.88
N LEU A 178 -1.27 16.51 16.82
CA LEU A 178 -1.54 16.01 18.15
C LEU A 178 -2.48 16.91 18.94
N ASP A 179 -2.48 18.21 18.63
CA ASP A 179 -3.39 19.17 19.26
C ASP A 179 -4.86 18.93 18.88
N LYS A 180 -5.08 18.19 17.79
CA LYS A 180 -6.41 17.75 17.35
C LYS A 180 -6.68 16.28 17.63
N ALA A 181 -5.79 15.60 18.35
CA ALA A 181 -5.96 14.20 18.69
C ALA A 181 -7.15 14.01 19.66
N CYS A 182 -7.91 12.95 19.43
CA CYS A 182 -8.98 12.51 20.31
C CYS A 182 -8.55 11.21 20.97
N VAL A 183 -8.47 11.21 22.31
CA VAL A 183 -8.17 10.01 23.10
C VAL A 183 -9.47 9.37 23.51
N ILE A 184 -9.66 8.11 23.13
CA ILE A 184 -10.86 7.33 23.44
C ILE A 184 -10.44 6.17 24.34
N LYS A 185 -11.13 6.01 25.47
CA LYS A 185 -10.90 4.84 26.32
C LYS A 185 -11.34 3.57 25.58
N ALA A 186 -10.66 2.47 25.88
CA ALA A 186 -10.95 1.17 25.28
C ALA A 186 -12.43 0.75 25.36
N GLU A 187 -13.06 1.07 26.48
CA GLU A 187 -14.49 0.79 26.75
C GLU A 187 -15.44 1.62 25.87
N ASP A 188 -15.00 2.81 25.47
CA ASP A 188 -15.81 3.76 24.69
C ASP A 188 -15.55 3.64 23.17
N ILE A 189 -14.62 2.77 22.73
CA ILE A 189 -14.39 2.55 21.29
C ILE A 189 -15.68 1.93 20.74
N PRO A 190 -16.37 2.65 19.83
CA PRO A 190 -17.61 2.14 19.29
C PRO A 190 -17.34 0.84 18.54
N THR A 191 -18.00 -0.23 18.97
CA THR A 191 -17.86 -1.57 18.39
C THR A 191 -18.77 -1.78 17.19
N VAL A 192 -19.44 -0.76 16.74
CA VAL A 192 -20.43 -0.84 15.66
C VAL A 192 -19.72 -0.82 14.33
N GLY A 193 -19.96 -1.82 13.54
CA GLY A 193 -19.37 -1.96 12.24
C GLY A 193 -19.87 -0.92 11.23
N GLY A 194 -19.03 -0.61 10.29
CA GLY A 194 -19.39 -0.01 9.01
C GLY A 194 -19.70 1.49 9.08
N GLN A 195 -20.89 1.79 8.74
CA GLN A 195 -21.35 3.11 8.32
C GLN A 195 -21.33 4.19 9.40
N ASP A 196 -21.69 3.84 10.63
CA ASP A 196 -21.93 4.83 11.68
C ASP A 196 -20.67 5.40 12.30
N LEU A 197 -19.54 4.87 11.95
CA LEU A 197 -18.30 5.20 12.62
C LEU A 197 -17.50 6.29 11.96
N ALA A 198 -17.48 6.33 10.64
CA ALA A 198 -16.99 7.50 9.91
C ALA A 198 -17.84 8.73 10.28
N GLY A 199 -19.15 8.54 10.47
CA GLY A 199 -20.06 9.54 11.02
C GLY A 199 -19.66 9.97 12.43
N SER A 200 -19.55 9.04 13.38
CA SER A 200 -19.28 9.37 14.78
C SER A 200 -17.87 9.90 15.03
N LEU A 201 -16.88 9.50 14.27
CA LEU A 201 -15.55 10.11 14.33
C LEU A 201 -15.49 11.50 13.67
N ARG A 202 -16.30 11.74 12.63
CA ARG A 202 -16.51 13.08 12.08
C ARG A 202 -17.21 14.00 13.04
N ASP A 203 -18.24 13.49 13.69
CA ASP A 203 -19.04 14.26 14.65
C ASP A 203 -18.21 14.75 15.83
N LEU A 204 -17.13 14.02 16.17
CA LEU A 204 -16.23 14.47 17.22
C LEU A 204 -15.46 15.74 16.84
N ASN A 205 -15.03 15.93 15.57
CA ASN A 205 -14.28 17.15 15.15
C ASN A 205 -14.33 17.46 13.64
N GLY A 206 -15.15 16.81 12.84
CA GLY A 206 -15.26 17.07 11.41
C GLY A 206 -14.07 16.63 10.55
N PHE A 207 -13.18 15.77 11.06
CA PHE A 207 -11.99 15.28 10.38
C PHE A 207 -12.02 13.76 10.19
N GLU A 208 -11.28 13.28 9.17
CA GLU A 208 -10.92 11.87 9.06
C GLU A 208 -9.79 11.54 10.03
N TYR A 209 -9.94 10.46 10.78
CA TYR A 209 -8.95 10.04 11.77
C TYR A 209 -8.34 8.69 11.41
N SER A 210 -7.04 8.56 11.64
CA SER A 210 -6.34 7.27 11.76
C SER A 210 -6.01 7.00 13.21
N ASN A 211 -5.93 5.72 13.61
CA ASN A 211 -5.40 5.40 14.92
C ASN A 211 -3.89 5.65 14.92
N ILE A 212 -3.47 6.56 15.77
CA ILE A 212 -2.06 6.82 16.03
C ILE A 212 -1.76 6.35 17.44
N ILE A 213 -0.64 5.64 17.59
CA ILE A 213 -0.14 5.24 18.88
C ILE A 213 0.49 6.45 19.54
N MET A 214 0.01 6.76 20.72
CA MET A 214 0.60 7.76 21.60
C MET A 214 0.62 7.24 23.03
N GLY A 215 1.78 7.33 23.64
CA GLY A 215 1.98 7.09 25.07
C GLY A 215 2.75 5.82 25.39
N GLU A 216 3.16 5.74 26.63
CA GLU A 216 3.86 4.61 27.22
C GLU A 216 2.96 3.37 27.19
N GLN A 217 3.18 2.52 26.22
CA GLN A 217 2.53 1.22 26.13
C GLN A 217 3.60 0.15 26.12
N ASP A 218 3.68 -0.59 27.21
CA ASP A 218 4.54 -1.75 27.29
C ASP A 218 4.20 -2.73 26.17
N GLY A 219 5.10 -2.85 25.19
CA GLY A 219 5.01 -3.83 24.11
C GLY A 219 4.67 -3.25 22.73
N ALA A 220 3.89 -2.18 22.61
CA ALA A 220 3.60 -1.54 21.32
C ALA A 220 4.63 -0.46 20.95
N ALA A 221 5.33 0.08 21.93
CA ALA A 221 6.38 1.10 21.75
C ALA A 221 7.63 0.62 21.00
N ALA A 222 7.75 -0.67 20.75
CA ALA A 222 8.89 -1.24 20.02
C ALA A 222 8.80 -1.06 18.49
N VAL A 223 7.67 -0.64 17.96
CA VAL A 223 7.56 -0.31 16.54
C VAL A 223 7.92 1.14 16.34
N ASN A 224 9.20 1.42 16.56
CA ASN A 224 9.94 2.59 16.11
C ASN A 224 9.15 3.90 16.11
N GLY A 225 9.63 4.90 16.80
CA GLY A 225 9.19 6.29 16.69
C GLY A 225 9.37 6.88 15.29
N ASP A 226 8.94 6.16 14.27
CA ASP A 226 8.86 6.59 12.90
C ASP A 226 7.38 6.88 12.61
N ASP A 227 7.01 8.15 12.75
CA ASP A 227 5.66 8.69 12.55
C ASP A 227 5.08 8.42 11.15
N ARG A 228 5.85 7.78 10.28
CA ARG A 228 5.47 7.47 8.88
C ARG A 228 4.63 6.22 8.73
N PHE A 229 4.54 5.38 9.76
CA PHE A 229 3.76 4.14 9.70
C PHE A 229 2.63 4.20 10.71
N SER A 230 1.39 4.30 10.24
CA SER A 230 0.26 4.15 11.11
C SER A 230 0.13 2.69 11.54
N LEU A 231 0.21 2.47 12.84
CA LEU A 231 -0.05 1.21 13.48
C LEU A 231 -1.48 1.26 14.04
N GLY A 232 -2.33 0.32 13.64
CA GLY A 232 -3.65 0.17 14.24
C GLY A 232 -3.51 -0.47 15.62
N LEU A 233 -4.06 0.19 16.66
CA LEU A 233 -4.13 -0.37 18.00
C LEU A 233 -5.57 -0.69 18.37
N SER A 234 -5.77 -1.78 19.09
CA SER A 234 -7.07 -2.12 19.65
C SER A 234 -6.94 -2.85 20.99
N PRO A 235 -7.76 -2.51 22.00
CA PRO A 235 -7.81 -3.27 23.22
C PRO A 235 -8.47 -4.63 22.98
N VAL A 236 -7.89 -5.69 23.59
CA VAL A 236 -8.54 -6.99 23.70
C VAL A 236 -9.43 -6.98 24.93
N LYS A 237 -10.67 -7.37 24.76
CA LYS A 237 -11.70 -7.34 25.82
C LYS A 237 -12.62 -8.55 25.76
N ALA A 238 -13.45 -8.70 26.78
CA ALA A 238 -14.54 -9.67 26.77
C ALA A 238 -15.58 -9.30 25.69
N PRO A 239 -16.12 -10.26 24.94
CA PRO A 239 -17.12 -10.02 23.94
C PRO A 239 -18.40 -9.44 24.56
N HIS A 240 -19.00 -8.44 23.89
CA HIS A 240 -20.22 -7.80 24.33
C HIS A 240 -21.11 -7.39 23.14
N GLY A 241 -22.43 -7.52 23.30
CA GLY A 241 -23.41 -7.00 22.33
C GLY A 241 -23.50 -7.80 21.02
N TRP A 242 -23.19 -9.07 21.04
CA TRP A 242 -23.39 -9.97 19.91
C TRP A 242 -24.82 -10.48 19.87
N GLU A 243 -25.43 -10.50 18.68
CA GLU A 243 -26.80 -11.03 18.51
C GLU A 243 -26.83 -12.56 18.41
N TYR A 244 -25.74 -13.19 18.00
CA TYR A 244 -25.62 -14.65 17.91
C TYR A 244 -24.75 -15.21 19.02
N GLU A 245 -24.95 -16.49 19.30
CA GLU A 245 -24.12 -17.21 20.26
C GLU A 245 -22.69 -17.32 19.74
N ILE A 246 -21.75 -16.96 20.59
CA ILE A 246 -20.32 -17.02 20.32
C ILE A 246 -19.65 -17.92 21.37
N PRO A 247 -18.48 -18.50 21.11
CA PRO A 247 -17.76 -19.29 22.09
C PRO A 247 -17.57 -18.53 23.40
N ALA A 248 -17.90 -19.16 24.52
CA ALA A 248 -17.92 -18.51 25.84
C ALA A 248 -16.54 -17.97 26.28
N ASP A 249 -15.49 -18.52 25.74
CA ASP A 249 -14.09 -18.14 26.00
C ASP A 249 -13.48 -17.26 24.90
N ALA A 250 -14.27 -16.84 23.90
CA ALA A 250 -13.80 -15.91 22.89
C ALA A 250 -13.36 -14.59 23.50
N LYS A 251 -12.36 -13.96 22.90
CA LYS A 251 -11.97 -12.57 23.22
C LYS A 251 -12.28 -11.67 22.02
N GLU A 252 -12.52 -10.40 22.25
CA GLU A 252 -12.94 -9.46 21.23
C GLU A 252 -11.96 -8.30 21.10
N PHE A 253 -11.75 -7.85 19.86
CA PHE A 253 -11.17 -6.55 19.59
C PHE A 253 -11.86 -5.92 18.35
N THR A 254 -11.58 -4.67 18.08
CA THR A 254 -12.07 -3.99 16.87
C THR A 254 -10.93 -3.73 15.90
N LEU A 255 -11.03 -4.32 14.71
CA LEU A 255 -10.13 -4.01 13.60
C LEU A 255 -10.51 -2.65 13.02
N VAL A 256 -9.55 -1.74 12.92
CA VAL A 256 -9.73 -0.40 12.37
C VAL A 256 -8.75 -0.19 11.23
N LEU A 257 -9.26 0.12 10.04
CA LEU A 257 -8.48 0.30 8.82
C LEU A 257 -8.91 1.55 8.05
N CYS A 258 -8.13 1.92 7.05
CA CYS A 258 -8.44 3.01 6.13
C CYS A 258 -8.76 4.30 6.90
N LYS A 259 -7.90 4.67 7.84
CA LYS A 259 -8.07 5.87 8.67
C LYS A 259 -9.40 5.89 9.45
N GLY A 260 -9.82 4.73 9.91
CA GLY A 260 -11.08 4.58 10.63
C GLY A 260 -12.34 4.44 9.76
N LEU A 261 -12.20 4.45 8.45
CA LEU A 261 -13.33 4.29 7.52
C LEU A 261 -13.82 2.84 7.42
N ILE A 262 -12.99 1.87 7.79
CA ILE A 262 -13.37 0.46 7.93
C ILE A 262 -13.18 0.05 9.38
N ARG A 263 -14.21 -0.52 9.98
CA ARG A 263 -14.15 -1.15 11.30
C ARG A 263 -14.88 -2.47 11.30
N ARG A 264 -14.25 -3.47 11.91
CA ARG A 264 -14.82 -4.81 11.95
C ARG A 264 -14.63 -5.40 13.35
N PRO A 265 -15.70 -5.86 13.98
CA PRO A 265 -15.57 -6.64 15.21
C PRO A 265 -14.87 -7.95 14.88
N ALA A 266 -13.92 -8.30 15.74
CA ALA A 266 -13.08 -9.49 15.61
C ALA A 266 -13.15 -10.34 16.87
N LEU A 267 -13.22 -11.64 16.70
CA LEU A 267 -13.13 -12.61 17.78
C LEU A 267 -11.82 -13.39 17.68
N ILE A 268 -11.09 -13.46 18.78
CA ILE A 268 -9.94 -14.34 18.96
C ILE A 268 -10.48 -15.65 19.51
N LEU A 269 -10.22 -16.76 18.79
CA LEU A 269 -10.84 -18.05 19.03
C LEU A 269 -9.80 -19.13 19.31
N LYS A 270 -10.18 -20.09 20.14
CA LYS A 270 -9.38 -21.28 20.42
C LYS A 270 -9.59 -22.37 19.39
N ASN A 271 -8.57 -23.19 19.24
CA ASN A 271 -8.64 -24.49 18.56
C ASN A 271 -9.15 -25.59 19.51
N GLU A 272 -9.21 -26.79 18.99
CA GLU A 272 -9.62 -28.01 19.74
C GLU A 272 -8.72 -28.34 20.94
N ASN A 273 -7.48 -27.84 20.94
CA ASN A 273 -6.52 -28.01 22.03
C ASN A 273 -6.61 -26.93 23.11
N GLY A 274 -7.54 -25.99 22.98
CA GLY A 274 -7.76 -24.90 23.92
C GLY A 274 -6.78 -23.72 23.77
N ILE A 275 -6.01 -23.67 22.68
CA ILE A 275 -5.03 -22.63 22.38
C ILE A 275 -5.67 -21.63 21.41
N TYR A 276 -5.49 -20.34 21.66
CA TYR A 276 -5.92 -19.30 20.72
C TYR A 276 -4.99 -19.27 19.50
N ASP A 277 -5.54 -19.54 18.32
CA ASP A 277 -4.78 -19.66 17.08
C ASP A 277 -5.41 -19.01 15.85
N ARG A 278 -6.60 -18.44 15.98
CA ARG A 278 -7.32 -17.84 14.87
C ARG A 278 -8.07 -16.58 15.26
N VAL A 279 -8.31 -15.70 14.28
CA VAL A 279 -9.13 -14.50 14.41
C VAL A 279 -10.26 -14.55 13.40
N ALA A 280 -11.50 -14.46 13.88
CA ALA A 280 -12.69 -14.38 13.04
C ALA A 280 -13.17 -12.93 12.93
N LEU A 281 -13.25 -12.40 11.70
CA LEU A 281 -13.69 -11.05 11.40
C LEU A 281 -15.15 -11.05 10.93
N TYR A 282 -15.93 -10.16 11.50
CA TYR A 282 -17.34 -10.02 11.16
C TYR A 282 -17.62 -8.64 10.57
N LYS A 283 -18.57 -8.54 9.65
CA LYS A 283 -19.02 -7.24 9.10
C LYS A 283 -19.64 -6.35 10.18
N ASN A 284 -20.35 -6.96 11.12
CA ASN A 284 -20.94 -6.34 12.30
C ASN A 284 -21.29 -7.45 13.30
N LYS A 285 -21.72 -7.08 14.52
CA LYS A 285 -22.09 -8.04 15.58
C LYS A 285 -23.45 -8.73 15.40
N LYS A 286 -24.19 -8.38 14.33
CA LYS A 286 -25.44 -9.02 13.91
C LYS A 286 -25.22 -10.08 12.85
N ALA A 287 -23.99 -10.26 12.35
CA ALA A 287 -23.65 -11.29 11.40
C ALA A 287 -23.50 -12.64 12.11
N ALA A 288 -24.19 -13.66 11.61
CA ALA A 288 -24.12 -15.02 12.15
C ALA A 288 -22.75 -15.69 11.88
N GLU A 289 -22.15 -15.35 10.74
CA GLU A 289 -20.91 -15.97 10.28
C GLU A 289 -19.82 -14.89 10.05
N PRO A 290 -18.55 -15.24 10.31
CA PRO A 290 -17.45 -14.37 9.93
C PRO A 290 -17.32 -14.27 8.42
N PHE A 291 -16.96 -13.11 7.89
CA PHE A 291 -16.65 -12.96 6.47
C PHE A 291 -15.19 -13.37 6.15
N VAL A 292 -14.32 -13.40 7.15
CA VAL A 292 -12.93 -13.87 7.05
C VAL A 292 -12.51 -14.52 8.36
N VAL A 293 -11.78 -15.62 8.24
CA VAL A 293 -11.06 -16.25 9.36
C VAL A 293 -9.57 -16.22 9.04
N LEU A 294 -8.79 -15.66 9.96
CA LEU A 294 -7.33 -15.57 9.87
C LEU A 294 -6.73 -16.69 10.71
N GLU A 295 -5.82 -17.44 10.13
CA GLU A 295 -5.00 -18.44 10.84
C GLU A 295 -3.57 -17.91 11.03
N LYS A 296 -2.93 -18.24 12.15
CA LYS A 296 -1.57 -17.79 12.45
C LYS A 296 -0.60 -18.22 11.34
N GLY A 297 0.11 -17.25 10.79
CA GLY A 297 1.13 -17.47 9.76
C GLY A 297 0.63 -17.65 8.34
N VAL A 298 -0.70 -17.74 8.11
CA VAL A 298 -1.31 -17.91 6.79
C VAL A 298 -1.72 -16.55 6.21
N MET A 299 -1.30 -16.25 4.97
CA MET A 299 -1.78 -15.08 4.24
C MET A 299 -3.14 -15.36 3.64
N THR A 300 -4.09 -14.47 3.82
CA THR A 300 -5.42 -14.59 3.18
C THR A 300 -5.32 -14.37 1.67
N GLY A 301 -6.33 -14.83 0.93
CA GLY A 301 -6.66 -14.27 -0.36
C GLY A 301 -7.11 -12.81 -0.23
N GLN A 302 -7.57 -12.22 -1.34
CA GLN A 302 -8.13 -10.87 -1.32
C GLN A 302 -9.41 -10.84 -0.47
N ILE A 303 -9.44 -9.89 0.46
CA ILE A 303 -10.60 -9.60 1.30
C ILE A 303 -11.31 -8.41 0.69
N TYR A 304 -12.58 -8.58 0.36
CA TYR A 304 -13.42 -7.51 -0.16
C TYR A 304 -14.21 -6.87 0.96
N ASP A 305 -14.09 -5.56 1.07
CA ASP A 305 -14.74 -4.79 2.11
C ASP A 305 -15.23 -3.43 1.60
N GLN A 306 -15.79 -2.62 2.48
CA GLN A 306 -16.35 -1.34 2.12
C GLN A 306 -15.91 -0.27 3.12
N ALA A 307 -15.32 0.80 2.61
CA ALA A 307 -14.94 1.99 3.33
C ALA A 307 -15.94 3.13 3.06
N VAL A 308 -16.16 3.98 4.06
CA VAL A 308 -16.94 5.20 3.90
C VAL A 308 -15.94 6.35 3.77
N SER A 309 -15.93 7.03 2.62
CA SER A 309 -15.05 8.18 2.40
C SER A 309 -15.49 9.43 3.17
N GLY A 310 -14.60 10.43 3.22
CA GLY A 310 -14.81 11.67 3.95
C GLY A 310 -16.05 12.47 3.54
N ASP A 311 -16.51 12.31 2.33
CA ASP A 311 -17.74 12.90 1.80
C ASP A 311 -19.01 12.04 2.02
N GLY A 312 -18.87 10.91 2.72
CA GLY A 312 -19.97 9.97 2.97
C GLY A 312 -20.22 8.97 1.85
N VAL A 313 -19.40 8.98 0.81
CA VAL A 313 -19.50 8.01 -0.29
C VAL A 313 -18.82 6.71 0.12
N TYR A 314 -19.48 5.59 -0.18
CA TYR A 314 -18.90 4.26 0.02
C TYR A 314 -17.92 3.94 -1.09
N LYS A 315 -16.77 3.40 -0.69
CA LYS A 315 -15.77 2.85 -1.61
C LYS A 315 -15.57 1.38 -1.32
N ASP A 316 -15.69 0.57 -2.34
CA ASP A 316 -15.33 -0.83 -2.24
C ASP A 316 -13.80 -0.94 -2.14
N ALA A 317 -13.35 -1.72 -1.18
CA ALA A 317 -11.93 -1.86 -0.85
C ALA A 317 -11.51 -3.32 -0.90
N ASN A 318 -10.26 -3.57 -1.25
CA ASN A 318 -9.63 -4.88 -1.09
C ASN A 318 -8.31 -4.78 -0.34
N TYR A 319 -7.99 -5.82 0.40
CA TYR A 319 -6.74 -5.97 1.13
C TYR A 319 -6.49 -7.45 1.47
N ASN A 320 -5.27 -7.76 1.89
CA ASN A 320 -4.89 -9.08 2.39
C ASN A 320 -4.43 -8.96 3.84
N MET A 321 -4.56 -10.03 4.59
CA MET A 321 -4.16 -10.08 5.99
C MET A 321 -3.35 -11.32 6.32
N LYS A 322 -2.53 -11.21 7.37
CA LYS A 322 -1.81 -12.33 7.95
C LYS A 322 -1.60 -12.10 9.44
N VAL A 323 -2.00 -13.05 10.28
CA VAL A 323 -1.61 -13.04 11.68
C VAL A 323 -0.11 -13.31 11.76
N LEU A 324 0.66 -12.32 12.21
CA LEU A 324 2.12 -12.40 12.35
C LEU A 324 2.48 -13.11 13.66
N ASP A 325 1.85 -12.66 14.75
CA ASP A 325 1.99 -13.25 16.06
C ASP A 325 0.67 -13.27 16.83
N MET A 326 0.56 -14.21 17.74
CA MET A 326 -0.56 -14.36 18.66
C MET A 326 -0.10 -15.14 19.86
N LYS A 327 -0.41 -14.67 21.08
CA LYS A 327 -0.17 -15.40 22.31
C LYS A 327 -1.20 -16.51 22.47
N GLU A 328 -0.77 -17.65 23.04
CA GLU A 328 -1.60 -18.82 23.26
C GLU A 328 -2.78 -18.55 24.21
N ASP A 329 -2.67 -17.57 25.09
CA ASP A 329 -3.74 -17.12 25.99
C ASP A 329 -4.70 -16.09 25.35
N GLY A 330 -4.46 -15.71 24.09
CA GLY A 330 -5.26 -14.75 23.34
C GLY A 330 -5.17 -13.31 23.84
N SER A 331 -4.20 -12.98 24.70
CA SER A 331 -4.04 -11.63 25.25
C SER A 331 -3.41 -10.64 24.26
N HIS A 332 -2.81 -11.15 23.18
CA HIS A 332 -2.09 -10.35 22.18
C HIS A 332 -2.21 -10.95 20.78
N VAL A 333 -2.44 -10.10 19.79
CA VAL A 333 -2.45 -10.47 18.36
C VAL A 333 -1.82 -9.37 17.55
N GLU A 334 -0.93 -9.74 16.63
CA GLU A 334 -0.38 -8.86 15.59
C GLU A 334 -0.85 -9.30 14.21
N ILE A 335 -1.41 -8.39 13.44
CA ILE A 335 -1.95 -8.67 12.11
C ILE A 335 -1.29 -7.74 11.10
N PHE A 336 -0.58 -8.33 10.14
CA PHE A 336 -0.16 -7.62 8.92
C PHE A 336 -1.37 -7.38 8.03
N ILE A 337 -1.39 -6.21 7.41
CA ILE A 337 -2.40 -5.81 6.42
C ILE A 337 -1.69 -5.27 5.20
N SER A 338 -2.05 -5.76 4.03
CA SER A 338 -1.62 -5.12 2.81
C SER A 338 -2.31 -3.75 2.68
N ASN A 339 -1.74 -2.87 1.87
CA ASN A 339 -2.40 -1.61 1.56
C ASN A 339 -3.84 -1.86 1.09
N GLY A 340 -4.79 -1.16 1.69
CA GLY A 340 -6.19 -1.17 1.23
C GLY A 340 -6.31 -0.41 -0.09
N MET A 341 -6.81 -1.08 -1.11
CA MET A 341 -6.95 -0.52 -2.46
C MET A 341 -8.41 -0.24 -2.79
N ASP A 342 -8.65 0.88 -3.47
CA ASP A 342 -9.95 1.19 -4.07
C ASP A 342 -10.23 0.24 -5.23
N MET A 343 -11.37 -0.46 -5.18
CA MET A 343 -11.81 -1.40 -6.22
C MET A 343 -12.29 -0.71 -7.50
N HIS A 344 -12.44 0.60 -7.48
CA HIS A 344 -12.86 1.42 -8.62
C HIS A 344 -11.73 2.33 -9.11
N ALA A 345 -10.50 1.83 -9.03
CA ALA A 345 -9.31 2.56 -9.43
C ALA A 345 -9.01 2.45 -10.94
N ASP A 346 -10.03 2.28 -11.79
CA ASP A 346 -9.89 2.22 -13.25
C ASP A 346 -9.22 3.46 -13.84
N PHE A 347 -9.30 4.60 -13.13
CA PHE A 347 -8.69 5.87 -13.52
C PHE A 347 -7.16 5.86 -13.51
N ILE A 348 -6.51 4.83 -12.93
CA ILE A 348 -5.04 4.67 -12.99
C ILE A 348 -4.57 3.81 -14.16
N PHE A 349 -5.50 3.36 -15.00
CA PHE A 349 -5.23 2.50 -16.15
C PHE A 349 -5.53 3.22 -17.46
N GLN A 350 -4.72 2.93 -18.48
CA GLN A 350 -5.03 3.28 -19.86
C GLN A 350 -4.85 2.05 -20.76
N PRO A 351 -5.89 1.56 -21.43
CA PRO A 351 -7.28 2.00 -21.27
C PRO A 351 -7.85 1.62 -19.90
N SER A 352 -8.81 2.40 -19.39
CA SER A 352 -9.43 2.14 -18.07
C SER A 352 -10.12 0.79 -17.99
N SER A 353 -10.59 0.24 -19.11
CA SER A 353 -11.18 -1.10 -19.20
C SER A 353 -10.23 -2.21 -18.73
N LEU A 354 -8.92 -2.00 -18.83
CA LEU A 354 -7.91 -2.99 -18.41
C LEU A 354 -8.05 -3.35 -16.93
N PHE A 355 -8.49 -2.41 -16.10
CA PHE A 355 -8.72 -2.65 -14.67
C PHE A 355 -9.67 -3.80 -14.40
N TYR A 356 -10.67 -3.99 -15.27
CA TYR A 356 -11.68 -5.02 -15.13
C TYR A 356 -11.30 -6.37 -15.81
N GLU A 357 -10.17 -6.39 -16.50
CA GLU A 357 -9.66 -7.57 -17.21
C GLU A 357 -8.55 -8.30 -16.42
N LEU A 358 -7.95 -7.64 -15.43
CA LEU A 358 -6.88 -8.13 -14.56
C LEU A 358 -7.43 -8.65 -13.24
#